data_2540264a1456e0aa2a1a7a9f688ac69a
#
_entry.id   2540264a1456e0aa2a1a7a9f688ac69a
#
_cell.length_a   1.000
_cell.length_b   1.000
_cell.length_c   1.000
_cell.angle_alpha   90.00
_cell.angle_beta   90.00
_cell.angle_gamma   90.00
#
_symmetry.space_group_name_H-M   'P 1'
#
loop_
_entity.id
_entity.type
_entity.pdbx_description
1 polymer ?
#
loop_
_entity_poly.entity_id
_entity_poly.type
_entity_poly.pdbx_seq_one_letter_code
_entity_poly.pdbx_strand_id
1 'polypeptide(L)'
;MTMDRELDASYRYRRLGRRAAVGGGALALCVVVLILLPGWLRPSVEREQVRMGTVDRGPVEGIVEASGTVVPAFEGVISSPVEARVEKVLKRPGDLVKAGDPILALDTSAARLDLGKIEDQFAKKANEQQQLRINLERSLNDLRGQIEAQKLDVEALAYRAEQNRKLRADGLVSEATFRASEVEAKKARIQLAQLQRSVAEARRSTDAQLQGVELDLATVRKERDDAQRLLQLATTRSDRAGVLTWVVLQEGTTVRRGDVIARIADLDSFRVEGTVSDVHSSSLHPGQTVRVKLDEQTLDGRLTSIDPTIESGAVKFKVDLENPRYPRLRNALRVDVLVVTDARANTLRVPKGPFAQGGGTDDVFVVKGDHAVRRRVRFGLSGYDFYEVLDGLAPGEEVILSEMKDYQHLERVNLK
;
A
#
# COMPACT_ATOMS: atom_id res chain seq x y z
N MET A 1 -115.60 -13.73 -39.37
CA MET A 1 -115.84 -14.82 -38.37
C MET A 1 -114.53 -15.11 -37.69
N THR A 2 -114.36 -14.49 -36.54
CA THR A 2 -113.17 -14.58 -35.67
C THR A 2 -113.59 -15.45 -34.49
N MET A 3 -112.91 -16.55 -34.29
CA MET A 3 -113.02 -17.36 -33.08
C MET A 3 -111.80 -17.02 -32.19
N ASP A 4 -112.08 -16.24 -31.21
CA ASP A 4 -111.19 -15.98 -30.10
C ASP A 4 -111.46 -17.07 -29.05
N ARG A 5 -110.40 -17.86 -28.72
CA ARG A 5 -110.49 -18.92 -27.72
C ARG A 5 -109.69 -18.52 -26.52
N GLU A 6 -110.35 -18.15 -25.44
CA GLU A 6 -109.68 -17.80 -24.16
C GLU A 6 -108.91 -18.98 -23.61
N LEU A 7 -107.62 -18.76 -23.33
CA LEU A 7 -106.74 -19.68 -22.73
C LEU A 7 -106.88 -19.68 -21.19
N ASP A 8 -107.19 -20.85 -20.66
CA ASP A 8 -107.42 -21.16 -19.24
C ASP A 8 -106.32 -20.67 -18.29
N ALA A 9 -106.68 -19.99 -17.20
CA ALA A 9 -105.77 -19.32 -16.20
C ALA A 9 -104.83 -20.33 -15.48
N SER A 10 -105.11 -21.62 -15.51
CA SER A 10 -104.34 -22.66 -14.89
C SER A 10 -102.92 -22.89 -15.54
N TYR A 11 -102.79 -22.48 -16.83
CA TYR A 11 -101.53 -22.67 -17.57
C TYR A 11 -100.47 -21.62 -17.24
N ARG A 12 -100.86 -20.43 -16.81
CA ARG A 12 -99.95 -19.33 -16.41
C ARG A 12 -99.32 -19.56 -15.08
N TYR A 13 -99.98 -20.14 -14.10
CA TYR A 13 -99.44 -20.42 -12.77
C TYR A 13 -98.40 -21.57 -12.75
N ARG A 14 -98.54 -22.58 -13.60
CA ARG A 14 -97.55 -23.66 -13.74
C ARG A 14 -96.23 -23.22 -14.35
N ARG A 15 -96.28 -22.23 -15.27
CA ARG A 15 -95.02 -21.68 -15.86
C ARG A 15 -94.31 -20.72 -14.90
N LEU A 16 -95.02 -19.95 -14.08
CA LEU A 16 -94.42 -19.06 -13.07
C LEU A 16 -93.79 -19.93 -11.93
N GLY A 17 -94.48 -20.97 -11.46
CA GLY A 17 -93.94 -21.85 -10.44
C GLY A 17 -92.64 -22.59 -10.84
N ARG A 18 -92.55 -23.05 -12.13
CA ARG A 18 -91.35 -23.66 -12.69
C ARG A 18 -90.20 -22.64 -12.83
N ARG A 19 -90.51 -21.41 -13.23
CA ARG A 19 -89.49 -20.34 -13.35
C ARG A 19 -89.06 -19.87 -11.97
N ALA A 20 -89.91 -19.80 -10.96
CA ALA A 20 -89.52 -19.50 -9.56
C ALA A 20 -88.73 -20.64 -8.93
N ALA A 21 -89.04 -21.92 -9.17
CA ALA A 21 -88.24 -23.06 -8.68
C ALA A 21 -86.83 -23.15 -9.34
N VAL A 22 -86.80 -22.88 -10.68
CA VAL A 22 -85.45 -22.86 -11.33
C VAL A 22 -84.66 -21.64 -10.93
N GLY A 23 -85.29 -20.46 -10.74
CA GLY A 23 -84.64 -19.26 -10.22
C GLY A 23 -84.18 -19.42 -8.79
N GLY A 24 -84.95 -20.01 -7.89
CA GLY A 24 -84.59 -20.34 -6.50
C GLY A 24 -83.42 -21.39 -6.41
N GLY A 25 -83.54 -22.41 -7.31
CA GLY A 25 -82.47 -23.41 -7.39
C GLY A 25 -81.12 -22.84 -7.89
N ALA A 26 -81.22 -21.93 -8.89
CA ALA A 26 -79.99 -21.26 -9.39
C ALA A 26 -79.38 -20.30 -8.32
N LEU A 27 -80.26 -19.56 -7.62
CA LEU A 27 -79.79 -18.70 -6.50
C LEU A 27 -79.15 -19.49 -5.35
N ALA A 28 -79.82 -20.64 -4.97
CA ALA A 28 -79.22 -21.55 -3.95
C ALA A 28 -77.92 -22.15 -4.44
N LEU A 29 -77.74 -22.56 -5.70
CA LEU A 29 -76.55 -23.04 -6.31
C LEU A 29 -75.46 -21.96 -6.31
N CYS A 30 -75.78 -20.70 -6.68
CA CYS A 30 -74.88 -19.57 -6.61
C CYS A 30 -74.40 -19.27 -5.20
N VAL A 31 -75.28 -19.33 -4.20
CA VAL A 31 -74.95 -19.16 -2.77
C VAL A 31 -74.03 -20.30 -2.28
N VAL A 32 -74.34 -21.55 -2.67
CA VAL A 32 -73.47 -22.73 -2.32
C VAL A 32 -72.11 -22.60 -3.01
N VAL A 33 -72.06 -22.19 -4.29
CA VAL A 33 -70.83 -21.91 -5.01
C VAL A 33 -70.05 -20.77 -4.35
N LEU A 34 -70.73 -19.68 -3.97
CA LEU A 34 -70.11 -18.53 -3.32
C LEU A 34 -69.58 -18.83 -1.92
N ILE A 35 -70.14 -19.81 -1.20
CA ILE A 35 -69.64 -20.29 0.11
C ILE A 35 -68.51 -21.29 -0.05
N LEU A 36 -68.55 -22.14 -1.08
CA LEU A 36 -67.52 -23.18 -1.33
C LEU A 36 -66.33 -22.69 -2.13
N LEU A 37 -66.49 -21.69 -3.03
CA LEU A 37 -65.43 -21.14 -3.89
C LEU A 37 -64.24 -20.60 -3.08
N PRO A 38 -64.40 -19.85 -2.00
CA PRO A 38 -63.26 -19.35 -1.19
C PRO A 38 -62.42 -20.46 -0.61
N GLY A 39 -62.95 -21.64 -0.36
CA GLY A 39 -62.24 -22.81 0.15
C GLY A 39 -61.38 -23.49 -0.93
N TRP A 40 -61.80 -23.43 -2.19
CA TRP A 40 -61.15 -24.13 -3.29
C TRP A 40 -60.10 -23.25 -4.00
N LEU A 41 -60.23 -21.93 -3.94
CA LEU A 41 -59.31 -20.92 -4.48
C LEU A 41 -58.22 -20.50 -3.49
N ARG A 42 -58.08 -21.12 -2.34
CA ARG A 42 -56.97 -20.81 -1.41
C ARG A 42 -55.69 -21.33 -2.01
N PRO A 43 -54.67 -20.47 -2.26
CA PRO A 43 -53.38 -20.88 -2.75
C PRO A 43 -52.80 -21.87 -1.76
N SER A 44 -52.35 -23.01 -2.27
CA SER A 44 -51.71 -24.07 -1.49
C SER A 44 -50.31 -24.32 -2.03
N VAL A 45 -49.37 -24.55 -1.15
CA VAL A 45 -47.99 -24.92 -1.44
C VAL A 45 -47.78 -26.35 -1.01
N GLU A 46 -47.21 -27.17 -1.87
CA GLU A 46 -46.88 -28.56 -1.53
C GLU A 46 -45.73 -28.57 -0.51
N ARG A 47 -45.94 -29.29 0.57
CA ARG A 47 -44.97 -29.36 1.68
C ARG A 47 -43.62 -29.92 1.25
N GLU A 48 -43.60 -30.76 0.23
CA GLU A 48 -42.38 -31.34 -0.34
C GLU A 48 -41.55 -30.36 -1.16
N GLN A 49 -42.15 -29.27 -1.66
CA GLN A 49 -41.46 -28.27 -2.48
C GLN A 49 -40.82 -27.15 -1.64
N VAL A 50 -41.10 -27.09 -0.35
CA VAL A 50 -40.54 -26.05 0.52
C VAL A 50 -39.61 -26.66 1.56
N ARG A 51 -38.45 -26.04 1.70
CA ARG A 51 -37.55 -26.38 2.81
C ARG A 51 -38.07 -25.72 4.09
N MET A 52 -38.08 -26.45 5.16
CA MET A 52 -38.49 -26.00 6.49
C MET A 52 -37.30 -26.02 7.41
N GLY A 53 -37.25 -25.14 8.37
CA GLY A 53 -36.24 -25.11 9.42
C GLY A 53 -36.86 -24.80 10.77
N THR A 54 -36.33 -25.45 11.80
CA THR A 54 -36.79 -25.26 13.15
C THR A 54 -36.00 -24.15 13.83
N VAL A 55 -36.69 -23.30 14.57
CA VAL A 55 -36.08 -22.26 15.40
C VAL A 55 -35.54 -22.91 16.69
N ASP A 56 -34.23 -22.82 16.90
CA ASP A 56 -33.55 -23.36 18.06
C ASP A 56 -32.72 -22.29 18.79
N ARG A 57 -32.07 -22.66 19.89
CA ARG A 57 -31.07 -21.85 20.58
C ARG A 57 -29.68 -22.39 20.33
N GLY A 58 -28.77 -21.50 19.95
CA GLY A 58 -27.40 -21.88 19.74
C GLY A 58 -26.50 -20.69 19.40
N PRO A 59 -25.22 -20.94 19.08
CA PRO A 59 -24.31 -19.89 18.71
C PRO A 59 -24.65 -19.35 17.29
N VAL A 60 -24.53 -18.02 17.14
CA VAL A 60 -24.58 -17.33 15.86
C VAL A 60 -23.39 -16.38 15.77
N GLU A 61 -22.61 -16.53 14.72
CA GLU A 61 -21.49 -15.63 14.41
C GLU A 61 -21.92 -14.74 13.25
N GLY A 62 -21.86 -13.42 13.45
CA GLY A 62 -22.03 -12.45 12.37
C GLY A 62 -20.85 -12.55 11.42
N ILE A 63 -21.10 -12.78 10.14
CA ILE A 63 -20.07 -12.97 9.14
C ILE A 63 -20.25 -11.94 8.02
N VAL A 64 -19.15 -11.30 7.68
CA VAL A 64 -19.02 -10.50 6.45
C VAL A 64 -18.21 -11.30 5.44
N GLU A 65 -18.81 -11.55 4.29
CA GLU A 65 -18.18 -12.23 3.16
C GLU A 65 -17.37 -11.23 2.35
N ALA A 66 -16.14 -11.58 2.04
CA ALA A 66 -15.20 -10.78 1.26
C ALA A 66 -14.44 -11.66 0.28
N SER A 67 -13.97 -11.06 -0.79
CA SER A 67 -13.06 -11.73 -1.73
C SER A 67 -11.62 -11.47 -1.31
N GLY A 68 -10.77 -12.51 -1.36
CA GLY A 68 -9.36 -12.39 -1.04
C GLY A 68 -8.45 -12.96 -2.13
N THR A 69 -7.21 -12.52 -2.09
CA THR A 69 -6.13 -13.08 -2.91
C THR A 69 -4.96 -13.44 -2.00
N VAL A 70 -4.46 -14.64 -2.17
CA VAL A 70 -3.27 -15.11 -1.46
C VAL A 70 -2.05 -14.42 -2.05
N VAL A 71 -1.27 -13.78 -1.19
CA VAL A 71 -0.01 -13.12 -1.56
C VAL A 71 1.12 -13.61 -0.66
N PRO A 72 2.36 -13.55 -1.10
CA PRO A 72 3.49 -13.85 -0.23
C PRO A 72 3.50 -12.94 1.01
N ALA A 73 3.89 -13.47 2.16
CA ALA A 73 3.99 -12.67 3.38
C ALA A 73 5.00 -11.54 3.24
N PHE A 74 6.05 -11.78 2.46
CA PHE A 74 7.08 -10.78 2.12
C PHE A 74 7.35 -10.78 0.63
N GLU A 75 7.28 -9.61 0.02
CA GLU A 75 7.73 -9.34 -1.33
C GLU A 75 8.73 -8.20 -1.33
N GLY A 76 9.92 -8.46 -1.84
CA GLY A 76 10.97 -7.46 -2.05
C GLY A 76 10.91 -6.93 -3.47
N VAL A 77 11.01 -5.61 -3.59
CA VAL A 77 11.08 -4.92 -4.89
C VAL A 77 12.50 -4.48 -5.12
N ILE A 78 13.07 -4.85 -6.26
CA ILE A 78 14.39 -4.39 -6.71
C ILE A 78 14.18 -3.34 -7.78
N SER A 79 14.72 -2.15 -7.52
CA SER A 79 14.64 -1.01 -8.44
C SER A 79 15.99 -0.73 -9.09
N SER A 80 15.97 -0.18 -10.30
CA SER A 80 17.18 0.21 -10.98
C SER A 80 17.87 1.37 -10.27
N PRO A 81 19.15 1.28 -9.93
CA PRO A 81 19.91 2.37 -9.31
C PRO A 81 20.34 3.44 -10.33
N VAL A 82 20.35 3.11 -11.61
CA VAL A 82 20.82 3.96 -12.71
C VAL A 82 19.84 3.92 -13.88
N GLU A 83 19.92 4.93 -14.76
CA GLU A 83 19.32 4.85 -16.07
C GLU A 83 20.25 4.03 -16.97
N ALA A 84 19.76 2.91 -17.48
CA ALA A 84 20.54 1.99 -18.28
C ALA A 84 19.65 1.11 -19.17
N ARG A 85 20.25 0.50 -20.18
CA ARG A 85 19.59 -0.52 -21.01
C ARG A 85 19.81 -1.89 -20.39
N VAL A 86 18.79 -2.75 -20.39
CA VAL A 86 18.92 -4.15 -20.00
C VAL A 86 19.78 -4.86 -21.04
N GLU A 87 20.97 -5.28 -20.63
CA GLU A 87 21.91 -6.01 -21.50
C GLU A 87 21.54 -7.49 -21.58
N LYS A 88 21.29 -8.11 -20.41
CA LYS A 88 20.99 -9.55 -20.34
C LYS A 88 20.14 -9.89 -19.13
N VAL A 89 19.17 -10.78 -19.33
CA VAL A 89 18.35 -11.37 -18.26
C VAL A 89 18.96 -12.71 -17.85
N LEU A 90 19.41 -12.82 -16.60
CA LEU A 90 20.14 -14.00 -16.09
C LEU A 90 19.23 -14.98 -15.37
N LYS A 91 18.11 -14.50 -14.79
CA LYS A 91 17.11 -15.28 -14.06
C LYS A 91 15.71 -14.98 -14.59
N ARG A 92 14.82 -15.98 -14.53
CA ARG A 92 13.43 -15.87 -15.00
C ARG A 92 12.45 -15.94 -13.84
N PRO A 93 11.20 -15.44 -13.98
CA PRO A 93 10.16 -15.68 -13.01
C PRO A 93 10.00 -17.18 -12.72
N GLY A 94 9.95 -17.53 -11.43
CA GLY A 94 9.93 -18.91 -10.95
C GLY A 94 11.29 -19.44 -10.48
N ASP A 95 12.40 -18.78 -10.82
CA ASP A 95 13.73 -19.22 -10.38
C ASP A 95 13.95 -18.92 -8.89
N LEU A 96 14.57 -19.86 -8.20
CA LEU A 96 15.10 -19.67 -6.86
C LEU A 96 16.36 -18.79 -6.92
N VAL A 97 16.42 -17.77 -6.07
CA VAL A 97 17.56 -16.89 -5.92
C VAL A 97 18.03 -16.85 -4.46
N LYS A 98 19.35 -16.73 -4.28
CA LYS A 98 19.98 -16.48 -2.97
C LYS A 98 20.41 -15.02 -2.89
N ALA A 99 20.63 -14.54 -1.68
CA ALA A 99 21.24 -13.22 -1.49
C ALA A 99 22.58 -13.13 -2.24
N GLY A 100 22.75 -12.10 -3.06
CA GLY A 100 23.91 -11.89 -3.92
C GLY A 100 23.83 -12.49 -5.33
N ASP A 101 22.83 -13.35 -5.63
CA ASP A 101 22.68 -13.92 -6.97
C ASP A 101 22.36 -12.82 -8.00
N PRO A 102 23.05 -12.81 -9.17
CA PRO A 102 22.76 -11.86 -10.23
C PRO A 102 21.44 -12.23 -10.92
N ILE A 103 20.56 -11.23 -11.09
CA ILE A 103 19.23 -11.40 -11.71
C ILE A 103 19.25 -10.92 -13.16
N LEU A 104 19.78 -9.72 -13.38
CA LEU A 104 19.95 -9.14 -14.70
C LEU A 104 21.21 -8.27 -14.74
N ALA A 105 21.76 -8.10 -15.93
CA ALA A 105 22.86 -7.19 -16.22
C ALA A 105 22.34 -5.97 -16.95
N LEU A 106 22.75 -4.79 -16.48
CA LEU A 106 22.50 -3.51 -17.13
C LEU A 106 23.73 -3.09 -17.92
N ASP A 107 23.54 -2.46 -19.06
CA ASP A 107 24.60 -1.81 -19.82
C ASP A 107 25.13 -0.60 -19.02
N THR A 108 26.34 -0.76 -18.52
CA THR A 108 27.01 0.22 -17.67
C THR A 108 27.95 1.15 -18.43
N SER A 109 27.96 1.10 -19.75
CA SER A 109 28.92 1.85 -20.60
C SER A 109 28.85 3.34 -20.34
N ALA A 110 27.66 3.93 -20.28
CA ALA A 110 27.45 5.34 -19.97
C ALA A 110 27.91 5.69 -18.55
N ALA A 111 27.55 4.89 -17.57
CA ALA A 111 27.95 5.11 -16.17
C ALA A 111 29.46 5.00 -15.96
N ARG A 112 30.15 4.09 -16.68
CA ARG A 112 31.63 3.99 -16.69
C ARG A 112 32.27 5.22 -17.30
N LEU A 113 31.72 5.73 -18.43
CA LEU A 113 32.23 6.95 -19.05
C LEU A 113 32.08 8.16 -18.10
N ASP A 114 30.95 8.28 -17.42
CA ASP A 114 30.73 9.38 -16.48
C ASP A 114 31.66 9.26 -15.25
N LEU A 115 31.88 8.05 -14.73
CA LEU A 115 32.88 7.82 -13.70
C LEU A 115 34.28 8.25 -14.16
N GLY A 116 34.67 7.87 -15.38
CA GLY A 116 35.97 8.29 -15.98
C GLY A 116 36.13 9.81 -16.02
N LYS A 117 35.09 10.55 -16.42
CA LYS A 117 35.12 12.04 -16.41
C LYS A 117 35.30 12.60 -14.99
N ILE A 118 34.64 12.01 -13.97
CA ILE A 118 34.81 12.43 -12.56
C ILE A 118 36.21 12.11 -12.06
N GLU A 119 36.78 10.98 -12.42
CA GLU A 119 38.16 10.59 -12.09
C GLU A 119 39.18 11.57 -12.72
N ASP A 120 38.97 11.96 -13.97
CA ASP A 120 39.79 12.98 -14.62
C ASP A 120 39.68 14.34 -13.93
N GLN A 121 38.48 14.75 -13.50
CA GLN A 121 38.29 15.99 -12.74
C GLN A 121 38.99 15.92 -11.38
N PHE A 122 38.92 14.77 -10.68
CA PHE A 122 39.63 14.55 -9.43
C PHE A 122 41.14 14.67 -9.60
N ALA A 123 41.70 14.01 -10.63
CA ALA A 123 43.14 14.09 -10.95
C ALA A 123 43.55 15.53 -11.29
N LYS A 124 42.76 16.27 -12.06
CA LYS A 124 42.99 17.67 -12.38
C LYS A 124 43.05 18.55 -11.15
N LYS A 125 42.10 18.42 -10.23
CA LYS A 125 42.07 19.16 -8.95
C LYS A 125 43.22 18.79 -8.01
N ALA A 126 43.62 17.53 -7.97
CA ALA A 126 44.79 17.09 -7.22
C ALA A 126 46.10 17.71 -7.79
N ASN A 127 46.22 17.77 -9.09
CA ASN A 127 47.38 18.43 -9.73
C ASN A 127 47.38 19.96 -9.45
N GLU A 128 46.21 20.62 -9.43
CA GLU A 128 46.07 22.03 -9.08
C GLU A 128 46.54 22.29 -7.63
N GLN A 129 46.14 21.44 -6.69
CA GLN A 129 46.60 21.50 -5.29
C GLN A 129 48.16 21.38 -5.20
N GLN A 130 48.73 20.41 -5.92
CA GLN A 130 50.18 20.20 -5.91
C GLN A 130 50.91 21.40 -6.55
N GLN A 131 50.39 21.97 -7.62
CA GLN A 131 50.98 23.13 -8.26
C GLN A 131 51.00 24.36 -7.35
N LEU A 132 49.89 24.60 -6.61
CA LEU A 132 49.82 25.66 -5.59
C LEU A 132 50.91 25.48 -4.48
N ARG A 133 51.11 24.27 -4.01
CA ARG A 133 52.18 23.97 -3.01
C ARG A 133 53.56 24.25 -3.55
N ILE A 134 53.84 23.81 -4.78
CA ILE A 134 55.15 24.06 -5.43
C ILE A 134 55.38 25.56 -5.62
N ASN A 135 54.35 26.30 -6.04
CA ASN A 135 54.45 27.75 -6.26
C ASN A 135 54.70 28.48 -4.95
N LEU A 136 54.03 28.09 -3.86
CA LEU A 136 54.31 28.63 -2.52
C LEU A 136 55.74 28.39 -2.07
N GLU A 137 56.22 27.14 -2.22
CA GLU A 137 57.59 26.80 -1.83
C GLU A 137 58.62 27.64 -2.58
N ARG A 138 58.49 27.80 -3.87
CA ARG A 138 59.34 28.68 -4.71
C ARG A 138 59.30 30.12 -4.19
N SER A 139 58.11 30.70 -4.02
CA SER A 139 57.94 32.06 -3.50
C SER A 139 58.57 32.26 -2.12
N LEU A 140 58.40 31.28 -1.21
CA LEU A 140 59.03 31.31 0.12
C LEU A 140 60.53 31.25 0.05
N ASN A 141 61.14 30.45 -0.86
CA ASN A 141 62.57 30.36 -1.03
C ASN A 141 63.15 31.67 -1.59
N ASP A 142 62.48 32.29 -2.56
CA ASP A 142 62.89 33.59 -3.12
C ASP A 142 62.82 34.69 -2.04
N LEU A 143 61.76 34.75 -1.26
CA LEU A 143 61.60 35.69 -0.15
C LEU A 143 62.65 35.46 0.94
N ARG A 144 63.01 34.22 1.24
CA ARG A 144 64.08 33.88 2.22
C ARG A 144 65.42 34.39 1.71
N GLY A 145 65.77 34.21 0.42
CA GLY A 145 66.99 34.73 -0.17
C GLY A 145 67.07 36.26 -0.06
N GLN A 146 65.96 36.96 -0.40
CA GLN A 146 65.87 38.41 -0.28
C GLN A 146 66.02 38.89 1.20
N ILE A 147 65.41 38.19 2.14
CA ILE A 147 65.53 38.51 3.58
C ILE A 147 66.95 38.37 4.05
N GLU A 148 67.64 37.33 3.60
CA GLU A 148 69.05 37.07 4.02
C GLU A 148 69.98 38.17 3.46
N ALA A 149 69.82 38.54 2.19
CA ALA A 149 70.52 39.66 1.59
C ALA A 149 70.23 41.00 2.32
N GLN A 150 68.94 41.29 2.61
CA GLN A 150 68.54 42.50 3.30
C GLN A 150 69.03 42.57 4.77
N LYS A 151 69.19 41.41 5.46
CA LYS A 151 69.82 41.32 6.80
C LYS A 151 71.28 41.83 6.77
N LEU A 152 72.05 41.37 5.77
CA LEU A 152 73.41 41.80 5.61
C LEU A 152 73.50 43.32 5.38
N ASP A 153 72.59 43.89 4.56
CA ASP A 153 72.49 45.32 4.33
C ASP A 153 72.15 46.07 5.63
N VAL A 154 71.22 45.57 6.42
CA VAL A 154 70.87 46.16 7.70
C VAL A 154 72.07 46.15 8.68
N GLU A 155 72.81 45.04 8.75
CA GLU A 155 74.01 44.91 9.56
C GLU A 155 75.08 45.92 9.16
N ALA A 156 75.42 46.02 7.85
CA ALA A 156 76.43 46.93 7.31
C ALA A 156 76.07 48.41 7.56
N LEU A 157 74.79 48.77 7.28
CA LEU A 157 74.35 50.15 7.50
C LEU A 157 74.21 50.52 8.97
N ALA A 158 73.83 49.59 9.84
CA ALA A 158 73.80 49.76 11.27
C ALA A 158 75.23 49.99 11.85
N TYR A 159 76.17 49.18 11.40
CA TYR A 159 77.58 49.34 11.78
C TYR A 159 78.11 50.71 11.34
N ARG A 160 77.83 51.16 10.08
CA ARG A 160 78.20 52.49 9.59
C ARG A 160 77.59 53.62 10.44
N ALA A 161 76.31 53.55 10.78
CA ALA A 161 75.62 54.51 11.60
C ALA A 161 76.22 54.59 13.02
N GLU A 162 76.61 53.46 13.62
CA GLU A 162 77.26 53.39 14.94
C GLU A 162 78.69 53.99 14.87
N GLN A 163 79.45 53.72 13.80
CA GLN A 163 80.73 54.35 13.62
C GLN A 163 80.58 55.90 13.50
N ASN A 164 79.66 56.34 12.64
CA ASN A 164 79.41 57.82 12.45
C ASN A 164 78.95 58.45 13.78
N ARG A 165 78.21 57.74 14.62
CA ARG A 165 77.83 58.19 15.97
C ARG A 165 79.04 58.44 16.86
N LYS A 166 80.00 57.53 16.89
CA LYS A 166 81.25 57.66 17.63
C LYS A 166 82.10 58.84 17.11
N LEU A 167 82.36 58.89 15.79
CA LEU A 167 83.12 59.95 15.17
C LEU A 167 82.48 61.32 15.33
N ARG A 168 81.15 61.45 15.39
CA ARG A 168 80.47 62.71 15.71
C ARG A 168 80.73 63.14 17.15
N ALA A 169 80.73 62.19 18.11
CA ALA A 169 81.05 62.50 19.50
C ALA A 169 82.47 63.02 19.64
N ASP A 170 83.39 62.58 18.79
CA ASP A 170 84.79 63.04 18.71
C ASP A 170 84.95 64.31 17.83
N GLY A 171 83.84 64.91 17.27
CA GLY A 171 83.88 66.06 16.42
C GLY A 171 84.38 65.89 14.98
N LEU A 172 84.61 64.59 14.55
CA LEU A 172 85.22 64.25 13.28
C LEU A 172 84.25 64.14 12.07
N VAL A 173 82.96 64.09 12.30
CA VAL A 173 81.91 64.08 11.24
C VAL A 173 80.81 65.08 11.55
N SER A 174 80.14 65.60 10.52
CA SER A 174 79.04 66.57 10.68
C SER A 174 77.74 65.90 11.21
N GLU A 175 76.87 66.64 11.90
CA GLU A 175 75.56 66.22 12.33
C GLU A 175 74.71 65.70 11.15
N ALA A 176 74.81 66.38 9.98
CA ALA A 176 74.12 65.99 8.77
C ALA A 176 74.53 64.59 8.27
N THR A 177 75.83 64.27 8.29
CA THR A 177 76.39 62.98 7.91
C THR A 177 75.93 61.86 8.83
N PHE A 178 75.95 62.12 10.14
CA PHE A 178 75.44 61.18 11.12
C PHE A 178 73.95 60.89 10.90
N ARG A 179 73.13 61.94 10.81
CA ARG A 179 71.69 61.81 10.59
C ARG A 179 71.37 61.06 9.30
N ALA A 180 72.10 61.30 8.22
CA ALA A 180 71.96 60.59 6.95
C ALA A 180 72.16 59.06 7.16
N SER A 181 73.22 58.66 7.88
CA SER A 181 73.50 57.26 8.13
C SER A 181 72.48 56.56 9.04
N GLU A 182 71.93 57.32 10.04
CA GLU A 182 70.79 56.77 10.83
C GLU A 182 69.53 56.56 9.99
N VAL A 183 69.21 57.50 9.10
CA VAL A 183 68.04 57.37 8.19
C VAL A 183 68.23 56.17 7.28
N GLU A 184 69.43 55.98 6.68
CA GLU A 184 69.73 54.80 5.85
C GLU A 184 69.58 53.49 6.62
N ALA A 185 70.13 53.37 7.84
CA ALA A 185 69.98 52.19 8.69
C ALA A 185 68.52 51.92 9.05
N LYS A 186 67.74 52.95 9.38
CA LYS A 186 66.30 52.87 9.67
C LYS A 186 65.51 52.40 8.48
N LYS A 187 65.80 52.95 7.28
CA LYS A 187 65.17 52.55 6.03
C LYS A 187 65.43 51.08 5.71
N ALA A 188 66.67 50.59 5.84
CA ALA A 188 67.01 49.17 5.66
C ALA A 188 66.23 48.25 6.61
N ARG A 189 66.09 48.64 7.87
CA ARG A 189 65.30 47.87 8.86
C ARG A 189 63.81 47.82 8.48
N ILE A 190 63.25 48.89 7.99
CA ILE A 190 61.84 48.93 7.51
C ILE A 190 61.68 48.00 6.32
N GLN A 191 62.62 47.98 5.38
CA GLN A 191 62.62 47.09 4.23
C GLN A 191 62.68 45.61 4.66
N LEU A 192 63.56 45.30 5.61
CA LEU A 192 63.60 43.92 6.17
C LEU A 192 62.26 43.53 6.81
N ALA A 193 61.67 44.43 7.61
CA ALA A 193 60.37 44.15 8.25
C ALA A 193 59.25 43.99 7.21
N GLN A 194 59.31 44.68 6.08
CA GLN A 194 58.38 44.52 4.97
C GLN A 194 58.51 43.10 4.35
N LEU A 195 59.72 42.68 4.00
CA LEU A 195 60.00 41.34 3.44
C LEU A 195 59.52 40.23 4.40
N GLN A 196 59.77 40.38 5.70
CA GLN A 196 59.28 39.41 6.69
C GLN A 196 57.72 39.34 6.72
N ARG A 197 57.03 40.46 6.57
CA ARG A 197 55.55 40.49 6.48
C ARG A 197 55.08 39.78 5.20
N SER A 198 55.72 40.03 4.06
CA SER A 198 55.41 39.42 2.78
C SER A 198 55.43 37.89 2.81
N VAL A 199 56.35 37.27 3.65
CA VAL A 199 56.31 35.82 3.91
C VAL A 199 55.01 35.38 4.58
N ALA A 200 54.57 36.12 5.60
CA ALA A 200 53.33 35.79 6.33
C ALA A 200 52.08 35.95 5.40
N GLU A 201 52.08 37.02 4.56
CA GLU A 201 51.01 37.26 3.61
C GLU A 201 50.99 36.18 2.49
N ALA A 202 52.12 35.83 1.92
CA ALA A 202 52.22 34.76 0.94
C ALA A 202 51.67 33.44 1.47
N ARG A 203 52.07 33.07 2.69
CA ARG A 203 51.49 31.85 3.35
C ARG A 203 49.99 31.94 3.52
N ARG A 204 49.48 33.00 4.13
CA ARG A 204 48.00 33.14 4.40
C ARG A 204 47.20 33.08 3.10
N SER A 205 47.67 33.76 2.06
CA SER A 205 47.00 33.78 0.74
C SER A 205 46.96 32.38 0.13
N THR A 206 48.09 31.67 0.14
CA THR A 206 48.16 30.29 -0.41
C THR A 206 47.42 29.28 0.43
N ASP A 207 47.45 29.41 1.77
CA ASP A 207 46.68 28.54 2.67
C ASP A 207 45.18 28.67 2.41
N ALA A 208 44.67 29.91 2.20
CA ALA A 208 43.27 30.14 1.82
C ALA A 208 42.92 29.50 0.45
N GLN A 209 43.81 29.59 -0.52
CA GLN A 209 43.64 28.97 -1.85
C GLN A 209 43.67 27.43 -1.73
N LEU A 210 44.59 26.88 -0.97
CA LEU A 210 44.68 25.44 -0.72
C LEU A 210 43.43 24.89 -0.03
N GLN A 211 42.86 25.60 0.97
CA GLN A 211 41.59 25.24 1.58
C GLN A 211 40.44 25.20 0.56
N GLY A 212 40.36 26.16 -0.35
CA GLY A 212 39.38 26.15 -1.44
C GLY A 212 39.50 24.92 -2.33
N VAL A 213 40.71 24.60 -2.79
CA VAL A 213 40.97 23.43 -3.64
C VAL A 213 40.75 22.14 -2.87
N GLU A 214 41.00 22.09 -1.56
CA GLU A 214 40.75 20.92 -0.71
C GLU A 214 39.25 20.63 -0.56
N LEU A 215 38.41 21.68 -0.42
CA LEU A 215 36.95 21.55 -0.44
C LEU A 215 36.45 21.04 -1.79
N ASP A 216 36.98 21.58 -2.90
CA ASP A 216 36.66 21.09 -4.24
C ASP A 216 37.02 19.60 -4.39
N LEU A 217 38.22 19.21 -3.98
CA LEU A 217 38.66 17.82 -3.99
C LEU A 217 37.77 16.90 -3.16
N ALA A 218 37.34 17.37 -1.97
CA ALA A 218 36.44 16.61 -1.12
C ALA A 218 35.08 16.41 -1.79
N THR A 219 34.60 17.40 -2.51
CA THR A 219 33.34 17.34 -3.28
C THR A 219 33.44 16.33 -4.44
N VAL A 220 34.45 16.49 -5.30
CA VAL A 220 34.67 15.57 -6.45
C VAL A 220 34.95 14.13 -5.97
N ARG A 221 35.60 13.96 -4.81
CA ARG A 221 35.79 12.63 -4.21
C ARG A 221 34.46 11.98 -3.85
N LYS A 222 33.54 12.71 -3.22
CA LYS A 222 32.20 12.19 -2.91
C LYS A 222 31.43 11.83 -4.19
N GLU A 223 31.49 12.65 -5.21
CA GLU A 223 30.85 12.37 -6.51
C GLU A 223 31.44 11.09 -7.13
N ARG A 224 32.76 10.91 -7.11
CA ARG A 224 33.42 9.69 -7.58
C ARG A 224 32.97 8.46 -6.81
N ASP A 225 32.98 8.54 -5.47
CA ASP A 225 32.62 7.43 -4.59
C ASP A 225 31.13 7.06 -4.79
N ASP A 226 30.24 8.03 -5.00
CA ASP A 226 28.83 7.80 -5.36
C ASP A 226 28.69 7.14 -6.74
N ALA A 227 29.40 7.62 -7.76
CA ALA A 227 29.38 7.04 -9.11
C ALA A 227 29.90 5.59 -9.10
N GLN A 228 30.98 5.31 -8.35
CA GLN A 228 31.50 3.94 -8.18
C GLN A 228 30.48 3.01 -7.50
N ARG A 229 29.81 3.51 -6.45
CA ARG A 229 28.76 2.75 -5.75
C ARG A 229 27.60 2.43 -6.68
N LEU A 230 27.09 3.43 -7.45
CA LEU A 230 26.04 3.23 -8.42
C LEU A 230 26.43 2.21 -9.50
N LEU A 231 27.67 2.26 -9.97
CA LEU A 231 28.18 1.28 -10.93
C LEU A 231 28.23 -0.15 -10.35
N GLN A 232 28.62 -0.31 -9.10
CA GLN A 232 28.59 -1.63 -8.43
C GLN A 232 27.17 -2.18 -8.28
N LEU A 233 26.19 -1.30 -8.01
CA LEU A 233 24.78 -1.67 -7.90
C LEU A 233 24.11 -1.94 -9.25
N ALA A 234 24.70 -1.49 -10.36
CA ALA A 234 24.15 -1.68 -11.70
C ALA A 234 24.12 -3.15 -12.16
N THR A 235 24.95 -4.05 -11.57
CA THR A 235 24.69 -5.47 -11.65
C THR A 235 23.62 -5.79 -10.60
N THR A 236 22.38 -5.91 -11.07
CA THR A 236 21.24 -6.17 -10.19
C THR A 236 21.36 -7.54 -9.56
N ARG A 237 21.56 -7.54 -8.26
CA ARG A 237 21.64 -8.75 -7.44
C ARG A 237 20.49 -8.84 -6.47
N SER A 238 20.10 -10.06 -6.13
CA SER A 238 19.14 -10.30 -5.07
C SER A 238 19.70 -9.83 -3.72
N ASP A 239 18.91 -9.09 -2.95
CA ASP A 239 19.23 -8.68 -1.58
C ASP A 239 18.94 -9.78 -0.55
N ARG A 240 18.17 -10.80 -0.95
CA ARG A 240 17.71 -11.91 -0.09
C ARG A 240 17.51 -13.21 -0.86
N ALA A 241 17.28 -14.30 -0.12
CA ALA A 241 16.83 -15.55 -0.70
C ALA A 241 15.32 -15.50 -0.94
N GLY A 242 14.85 -16.15 -2.00
CA GLY A 242 13.42 -16.23 -2.34
C GLY A 242 13.20 -16.74 -3.76
N VAL A 243 11.99 -16.57 -4.25
CA VAL A 243 11.61 -16.90 -5.64
C VAL A 243 11.37 -15.59 -6.39
N LEU A 244 11.93 -15.50 -7.58
CA LEU A 244 11.72 -14.37 -8.48
C LEU A 244 10.28 -14.42 -9.00
N THR A 245 9.42 -13.47 -8.61
CA THR A 245 8.01 -13.43 -9.02
C THR A 245 7.81 -12.65 -10.31
N TRP A 246 8.68 -11.68 -10.54
CA TRP A 246 8.65 -10.83 -11.73
C TRP A 246 10.03 -10.25 -12.05
N VAL A 247 10.32 -10.08 -13.33
CA VAL A 247 11.53 -9.40 -13.82
C VAL A 247 11.26 -8.77 -15.19
N VAL A 248 11.96 -7.71 -15.53
CA VAL A 248 11.95 -7.14 -16.89
C VAL A 248 12.57 -8.17 -17.84
N LEU A 249 11.74 -8.79 -18.67
CA LEU A 249 12.17 -9.90 -19.57
C LEU A 249 12.75 -9.44 -20.91
N GLN A 250 12.48 -8.20 -21.33
CA GLN A 250 12.90 -7.68 -22.62
C GLN A 250 14.33 -7.12 -22.54
N GLU A 251 15.30 -7.86 -23.07
CA GLU A 251 16.64 -7.37 -23.34
C GLU A 251 16.57 -6.19 -24.32
N GLY A 252 17.36 -5.17 -24.06
CA GLY A 252 17.35 -3.94 -24.83
C GLY A 252 16.38 -2.86 -24.36
N THR A 253 15.50 -3.15 -23.40
CA THR A 253 14.62 -2.14 -22.78
C THR A 253 15.44 -1.16 -21.94
N THR A 254 15.15 0.12 -22.05
CA THR A 254 15.74 1.15 -21.17
C THR A 254 14.92 1.24 -19.88
N VAL A 255 15.60 1.13 -18.76
CA VAL A 255 15.05 1.35 -17.40
C VAL A 255 15.64 2.64 -16.84
N ARG A 256 14.81 3.38 -16.12
CA ARG A 256 15.21 4.62 -15.45
C ARG A 256 15.58 4.35 -14.00
N ARG A 257 16.30 5.27 -13.41
CA ARG A 257 16.56 5.21 -11.96
C ARG A 257 15.25 5.20 -11.18
N GLY A 258 15.07 4.19 -10.32
CA GLY A 258 13.87 3.98 -9.52
C GLY A 258 12.83 3.04 -10.15
N ASP A 259 12.94 2.73 -11.45
CA ASP A 259 12.03 1.76 -12.08
C ASP A 259 12.19 0.38 -11.44
N VAL A 260 11.07 -0.28 -11.18
CA VAL A 260 11.06 -1.66 -10.69
C VAL A 260 11.57 -2.57 -11.79
N ILE A 261 12.61 -3.35 -11.51
CA ILE A 261 13.24 -4.25 -12.47
C ILE A 261 13.11 -5.72 -12.09
N ALA A 262 12.87 -6.03 -10.81
CA ALA A 262 12.58 -7.38 -10.36
C ALA A 262 11.77 -7.37 -9.06
N ARG A 263 11.04 -8.47 -8.80
CA ARG A 263 10.35 -8.73 -7.54
C ARG A 263 10.72 -10.12 -7.06
N ILE A 264 11.05 -10.21 -5.77
CA ILE A 264 11.41 -11.47 -5.11
C ILE A 264 10.47 -11.66 -3.94
N ALA A 265 9.86 -12.83 -3.87
CA ALA A 265 8.96 -13.18 -2.78
C ALA A 265 9.48 -14.40 -2.02
N ASP A 266 9.19 -14.43 -0.75
CA ASP A 266 9.27 -15.65 0.06
C ASP A 266 7.98 -16.45 -0.16
N LEU A 267 8.07 -17.55 -0.91
CA LEU A 267 6.92 -18.43 -1.17
C LEU A 267 6.76 -19.53 -0.10
N ASP A 268 7.52 -19.49 0.98
CA ASP A 268 7.34 -20.40 2.10
C ASP A 268 6.27 -19.89 3.08
N SER A 269 5.90 -18.61 2.99
CA SER A 269 4.86 -18.03 3.83
C SER A 269 3.92 -17.12 3.05
N PHE A 270 2.61 -17.27 3.32
CA PHE A 270 1.56 -16.52 2.63
C PHE A 270 0.67 -15.77 3.61
N ARG A 271 0.07 -14.69 3.14
CA ARG A 271 -1.03 -13.97 3.75
C ARG A 271 -2.16 -13.79 2.76
N VAL A 272 -3.30 -13.31 3.20
CA VAL A 272 -4.43 -13.00 2.32
C VAL A 272 -4.67 -11.49 2.32
N GLU A 273 -4.73 -10.90 1.14
CA GLU A 273 -5.24 -9.55 0.95
C GLU A 273 -6.70 -9.65 0.52
N GLY A 274 -7.60 -9.18 1.38
CA GLY A 274 -9.03 -9.20 1.17
C GLY A 274 -9.55 -7.84 0.71
N THR A 275 -10.68 -7.89 0.02
CA THR A 275 -11.43 -6.70 -0.42
C THR A 275 -12.89 -6.88 -0.06
N VAL A 276 -13.47 -5.90 0.60
CA VAL A 276 -14.87 -5.89 1.03
C VAL A 276 -15.53 -4.57 0.65
N SER A 277 -16.86 -4.57 0.47
CA SER A 277 -17.63 -3.34 0.23
C SER A 277 -17.49 -2.37 1.41
N ASP A 278 -17.42 -1.08 1.09
CA ASP A 278 -17.35 0.02 2.06
C ASP A 278 -18.52 0.05 3.06
N VAL A 279 -19.69 -0.46 2.67
CA VAL A 279 -20.88 -0.62 3.55
C VAL A 279 -20.54 -1.42 4.81
N HIS A 280 -19.62 -2.39 4.73
CA HIS A 280 -19.20 -3.25 5.83
C HIS A 280 -17.95 -2.75 6.56
N SER A 281 -17.34 -1.67 6.09
CA SER A 281 -16.07 -1.16 6.64
C SER A 281 -16.13 -0.85 8.14
N SER A 282 -17.26 -0.31 8.61
CA SER A 282 -17.46 0.04 10.02
C SER A 282 -17.52 -1.16 10.97
N SER A 283 -17.79 -2.36 10.46
CA SER A 283 -17.86 -3.61 11.25
C SER A 283 -16.53 -4.37 11.29
N LEU A 284 -15.53 -3.92 10.52
CA LEU A 284 -14.20 -4.53 10.49
C LEU A 284 -13.27 -3.87 11.51
N HIS A 285 -12.57 -4.70 12.29
CA HIS A 285 -11.59 -4.24 13.27
C HIS A 285 -10.37 -5.16 13.27
N PRO A 286 -9.15 -4.62 13.40
CA PRO A 286 -7.97 -5.45 13.58
C PRO A 286 -8.11 -6.39 14.78
N GLY A 287 -7.63 -7.63 14.63
CA GLY A 287 -7.72 -8.68 15.65
C GLY A 287 -8.91 -9.62 15.49
N GLN A 288 -9.89 -9.31 14.63
CA GLN A 288 -11.01 -10.20 14.35
C GLN A 288 -10.54 -11.53 13.77
N THR A 289 -11.24 -12.60 14.15
CA THR A 289 -11.03 -13.94 13.56
C THR A 289 -11.55 -13.96 12.14
N VAL A 290 -10.77 -14.54 11.26
CA VAL A 290 -11.09 -14.68 9.84
C VAL A 290 -10.95 -16.13 9.44
N ARG A 291 -11.91 -16.63 8.68
CA ARG A 291 -11.85 -17.96 8.06
C ARG A 291 -11.68 -17.80 6.55
N VAL A 292 -10.59 -18.33 6.05
CA VAL A 292 -10.27 -18.31 4.61
C VAL A 292 -10.67 -19.65 4.02
N LYS A 293 -11.64 -19.63 3.13
CA LYS A 293 -12.15 -20.83 2.47
C LYS A 293 -11.33 -21.11 1.22
N LEU A 294 -10.71 -22.27 1.20
CA LEU A 294 -9.91 -22.77 0.10
C LEU A 294 -10.50 -24.10 -0.36
N ASP A 295 -11.28 -24.09 -1.43
CA ASP A 295 -12.09 -25.24 -1.90
C ASP A 295 -12.99 -25.79 -0.75
N GLU A 296 -12.74 -27.02 -0.33
CA GLU A 296 -13.48 -27.67 0.76
C GLU A 296 -12.86 -27.45 2.16
N GLN A 297 -11.71 -26.77 2.23
CA GLN A 297 -11.00 -26.55 3.50
C GLN A 297 -11.09 -25.10 3.93
N THR A 298 -11.06 -24.92 5.23
CA THR A 298 -11.06 -23.61 5.87
C THR A 298 -9.77 -23.44 6.65
N LEU A 299 -9.09 -22.33 6.42
CA LEU A 299 -7.88 -21.92 7.14
C LEU A 299 -8.25 -20.77 8.06
N ASP A 300 -7.88 -20.89 9.32
CA ASP A 300 -8.09 -19.82 10.29
C ASP A 300 -6.98 -18.76 10.17
N GLY A 301 -7.36 -17.53 10.45
CA GLY A 301 -6.45 -16.38 10.40
C GLY A 301 -6.97 -15.21 11.23
N ARG A 302 -6.23 -14.15 11.26
CA ARG A 302 -6.57 -12.90 11.95
C ARG A 302 -6.43 -11.70 11.03
N LEU A 303 -7.41 -10.81 11.12
CA LEU A 303 -7.37 -9.53 10.44
C LEU A 303 -6.32 -8.65 11.12
N THR A 304 -5.25 -8.28 10.38
CA THR A 304 -4.10 -7.54 10.92
C THR A 304 -4.15 -6.06 10.61
N SER A 305 -4.63 -5.69 9.43
CA SER A 305 -4.74 -4.29 9.06
C SER A 305 -5.88 -4.05 8.07
N ILE A 306 -6.44 -2.85 8.14
CA ILE A 306 -7.47 -2.35 7.24
C ILE A 306 -6.89 -1.09 6.59
N ASP A 307 -6.97 -1.00 5.27
CA ASP A 307 -6.57 0.22 4.56
C ASP A 307 -7.64 1.30 4.81
N PRO A 308 -7.28 2.47 5.31
CA PRO A 308 -8.25 3.54 5.54
C PRO A 308 -8.80 4.15 4.24
N THR A 309 -8.21 3.82 3.09
CA THR A 309 -8.59 4.38 1.79
C THR A 309 -9.67 3.52 1.13
N ILE A 310 -10.78 4.15 0.74
CA ILE A 310 -11.83 3.50 -0.07
C ILE A 310 -11.48 3.68 -1.54
N GLU A 311 -11.23 2.59 -2.24
CA GLU A 311 -10.99 2.57 -3.68
C GLU A 311 -12.14 1.89 -4.40
N SER A 312 -12.81 2.61 -5.30
CA SER A 312 -13.94 2.10 -6.10
C SER A 312 -15.09 1.46 -5.27
N GLY A 313 -15.41 2.03 -4.08
CA GLY A 313 -16.44 1.50 -3.18
C GLY A 313 -16.04 0.25 -2.41
N ALA A 314 -14.74 -0.02 -2.31
CA ALA A 314 -14.22 -1.17 -1.60
C ALA A 314 -13.07 -0.79 -0.67
N VAL A 315 -12.96 -1.52 0.43
CA VAL A 315 -11.90 -1.39 1.43
C VAL A 315 -11.01 -2.62 1.38
N LYS A 316 -9.69 -2.40 1.35
CA LYS A 316 -8.70 -3.48 1.39
C LYS A 316 -8.30 -3.79 2.83
N PHE A 317 -8.07 -5.03 3.11
CA PHE A 317 -7.59 -5.48 4.41
C PHE A 317 -6.62 -6.65 4.28
N LYS A 318 -5.82 -6.89 5.31
CA LYS A 318 -4.83 -7.98 5.34
C LYS A 318 -5.16 -8.96 6.44
N VAL A 319 -5.00 -10.24 6.12
CA VAL A 319 -5.22 -11.36 7.02
C VAL A 319 -3.94 -12.17 7.11
N ASP A 320 -3.44 -12.35 8.31
CA ASP A 320 -2.37 -13.27 8.58
C ASP A 320 -2.98 -14.64 8.95
N LEU A 321 -2.54 -15.67 8.25
CA LEU A 321 -3.02 -17.04 8.45
C LEU A 321 -2.32 -17.67 9.66
N GLU A 322 -3.03 -18.48 10.45
CA GLU A 322 -2.42 -19.27 11.53
C GLU A 322 -1.43 -20.31 10.97
N ASN A 323 -1.73 -20.87 9.79
CA ASN A 323 -0.80 -21.71 9.05
C ASN A 323 -0.41 -21.06 7.72
N PRO A 324 0.57 -20.13 7.71
CA PRO A 324 1.00 -19.42 6.50
C PRO A 324 1.74 -20.30 5.50
N ARG A 325 2.15 -21.53 5.90
CA ARG A 325 2.90 -22.50 5.08
C ARG A 325 2.04 -23.65 4.58
N TYR A 326 0.71 -23.45 4.53
CA TYR A 326 -0.17 -24.51 4.07
C TYR A 326 0.15 -24.92 2.63
N PRO A 327 0.34 -26.24 2.32
CA PRO A 327 0.95 -26.69 1.05
C PRO A 327 0.17 -26.36 -0.22
N ARG A 328 -1.13 -26.08 -0.09
CA ARG A 328 -2.00 -25.73 -1.23
C ARG A 328 -2.07 -24.23 -1.52
N LEU A 329 -1.49 -23.39 -0.67
CA LEU A 329 -1.40 -21.96 -0.95
C LEU A 329 -0.48 -21.70 -2.14
N ARG A 330 -0.89 -20.78 -2.99
CA ARG A 330 -0.13 -20.32 -4.15
C ARG A 330 -0.32 -18.82 -4.30
N ASN A 331 0.70 -18.16 -4.79
CA ASN A 331 0.61 -16.74 -5.10
C ASN A 331 -0.51 -16.47 -6.12
N ALA A 332 -1.26 -15.37 -5.91
CA ALA A 332 -2.41 -14.94 -6.73
C ALA A 332 -3.62 -15.91 -6.72
N LEU A 333 -3.67 -16.89 -5.80
CA LEU A 333 -4.84 -17.73 -5.62
C LEU A 333 -5.99 -16.92 -5.04
N ARG A 334 -7.17 -16.98 -5.67
CA ARG A 334 -8.39 -16.37 -5.16
C ARG A 334 -9.03 -17.25 -4.10
N VAL A 335 -9.50 -16.64 -3.03
CA VAL A 335 -10.12 -17.32 -1.89
C VAL A 335 -11.31 -16.50 -1.38
N ASP A 336 -12.28 -17.17 -0.77
CA ASP A 336 -13.34 -16.49 -0.06
C ASP A 336 -12.91 -16.26 1.40
N VAL A 337 -13.15 -15.05 1.87
CA VAL A 337 -12.73 -14.59 3.19
C VAL A 337 -13.97 -14.29 4.02
N LEU A 338 -14.14 -15.02 5.11
CA LEU A 338 -15.25 -14.88 6.04
C LEU A 338 -14.76 -14.20 7.30
N VAL A 339 -15.06 -12.90 7.46
CA VAL A 339 -14.67 -12.14 8.64
C VAL A 339 -15.74 -12.25 9.72
N VAL A 340 -15.37 -12.74 10.89
CA VAL A 340 -16.27 -12.83 12.04
C VAL A 340 -16.33 -11.47 12.72
N THR A 341 -17.47 -10.79 12.58
CA THR A 341 -17.64 -9.42 13.09
C THR A 341 -18.17 -9.37 14.51
N ASP A 342 -19.05 -10.31 14.86
CA ASP A 342 -19.62 -10.45 16.21
C ASP A 342 -19.97 -11.92 16.46
N ALA A 343 -20.11 -12.32 17.72
CA ALA A 343 -20.48 -13.68 18.07
C ALA A 343 -21.44 -13.67 19.27
N ARG A 344 -22.53 -14.43 19.15
CA ARG A 344 -23.48 -14.68 20.23
C ARG A 344 -23.47 -16.17 20.58
N ALA A 345 -23.09 -16.50 21.78
CA ALA A 345 -22.93 -17.90 22.19
C ALA A 345 -24.25 -18.65 22.33
N ASN A 346 -25.33 -17.96 22.71
CA ASN A 346 -26.65 -18.57 22.98
C ASN A 346 -27.76 -17.58 22.64
N THR A 347 -28.14 -17.52 21.37
CA THR A 347 -29.26 -16.70 20.89
C THR A 347 -30.31 -17.57 20.21
N LEU A 348 -31.50 -17.02 19.98
CA LEU A 348 -32.52 -17.67 19.17
C LEU A 348 -32.09 -17.57 17.70
N ARG A 349 -32.10 -18.66 16.97
CA ARG A 349 -31.61 -18.72 15.59
C ARG A 349 -32.51 -19.57 14.70
N VAL A 350 -32.47 -19.28 13.41
CA VAL A 350 -33.13 -20.03 12.37
C VAL A 350 -32.17 -20.31 11.21
N PRO A 351 -32.24 -21.49 10.59
CA PRO A 351 -31.36 -21.81 9.46
C PRO A 351 -31.48 -20.79 8.34
N LYS A 352 -30.35 -20.45 7.70
CA LYS A 352 -30.29 -19.48 6.60
C LYS A 352 -30.99 -19.99 5.37
N GLY A 353 -31.71 -19.09 4.68
CA GLY A 353 -32.42 -19.38 3.45
C GLY A 353 -32.84 -18.12 2.71
N PRO A 354 -33.33 -18.24 1.47
CA PRO A 354 -33.74 -17.10 0.65
C PRO A 354 -35.02 -16.40 1.14
N PHE A 355 -35.64 -16.86 2.23
CA PHE A 355 -36.82 -16.28 2.84
C PHE A 355 -36.57 -14.93 3.52
N ALA A 356 -35.35 -14.64 3.88
CA ALA A 356 -34.93 -13.39 4.52
C ALA A 356 -33.58 -12.93 3.94
N GLN A 357 -33.36 -11.60 3.95
CA GLN A 357 -32.09 -11.02 3.48
C GLN A 357 -31.07 -10.84 4.60
N GLY A 358 -31.50 -11.04 5.86
CA GLY A 358 -30.66 -10.92 7.06
C GLY A 358 -30.38 -9.47 7.47
N GLY A 359 -30.38 -9.25 8.79
CA GLY A 359 -30.10 -7.93 9.37
C GLY A 359 -31.20 -6.91 9.12
N GLY A 360 -32.38 -7.10 9.71
CA GLY A 360 -33.53 -6.21 9.56
C GLY A 360 -34.84 -6.82 9.93
N THR A 361 -35.91 -6.35 9.34
CA THR A 361 -37.26 -6.89 9.58
C THR A 361 -37.81 -7.46 8.29
N ASP A 362 -38.07 -8.78 8.27
CA ASP A 362 -38.61 -9.50 7.13
C ASP A 362 -39.92 -10.20 7.52
N ASP A 363 -40.80 -10.42 6.54
CA ASP A 363 -42.01 -11.21 6.70
C ASP A 363 -41.72 -12.68 6.37
N VAL A 364 -41.88 -13.57 7.34
CA VAL A 364 -41.63 -15.00 7.19
C VAL A 364 -42.89 -15.81 7.40
N PHE A 365 -42.96 -17.04 6.89
CA PHE A 365 -44.09 -17.94 7.05
C PHE A 365 -43.78 -18.99 8.13
N VAL A 366 -44.52 -18.90 9.24
CA VAL A 366 -44.43 -19.84 10.38
C VAL A 366 -45.45 -20.94 10.18
N VAL A 367 -45.02 -22.19 10.23
CA VAL A 367 -45.84 -23.38 10.02
C VAL A 367 -46.68 -23.65 11.27
N LYS A 368 -48.00 -23.86 11.09
CA LYS A 368 -48.96 -24.26 12.09
C LYS A 368 -49.85 -25.40 11.59
N GLY A 369 -49.35 -26.62 11.74
CA GLY A 369 -50.07 -27.81 11.26
C GLY A 369 -50.15 -27.87 9.75
N ASP A 370 -51.36 -27.67 9.17
CA ASP A 370 -51.67 -27.73 7.76
C ASP A 370 -51.60 -26.39 7.00
N HIS A 371 -51.14 -25.35 7.68
CA HIS A 371 -51.00 -24.02 7.08
C HIS A 371 -49.79 -23.25 7.64
N ALA A 372 -49.35 -22.27 6.87
CA ALA A 372 -48.32 -21.33 7.29
C ALA A 372 -48.91 -19.91 7.39
N VAL A 373 -48.52 -19.21 8.45
CA VAL A 373 -48.99 -17.86 8.75
C VAL A 373 -47.84 -16.89 8.59
N ARG A 374 -48.08 -15.83 7.83
CA ARG A 374 -47.09 -14.75 7.68
C ARG A 374 -46.94 -14.01 9.00
N ARG A 375 -45.69 -13.83 9.42
CA ARG A 375 -45.31 -13.13 10.63
C ARG A 375 -44.11 -12.23 10.36
N ARG A 376 -44.16 -11.04 10.91
CA ARG A 376 -43.04 -10.08 10.85
C ARG A 376 -42.03 -10.48 11.93
N VAL A 377 -40.77 -10.67 11.49
CA VAL A 377 -39.65 -11.11 12.32
C VAL A 377 -38.51 -10.14 12.20
N ARG A 378 -37.91 -9.78 13.32
CA ARG A 378 -36.72 -8.95 13.38
C ARG A 378 -35.50 -9.82 13.54
N PHE A 379 -34.62 -9.78 12.55
CA PHE A 379 -33.35 -10.50 12.54
C PHE A 379 -32.23 -9.59 13.04
N GLY A 380 -31.23 -10.20 13.69
CA GLY A 380 -29.99 -9.60 14.15
C GLY A 380 -28.82 -10.00 13.28
N LEU A 381 -27.84 -10.71 13.86
CA LEU A 381 -26.65 -11.16 13.16
C LEU A 381 -26.98 -12.13 12.03
N SER A 382 -26.33 -11.92 10.88
CA SER A 382 -26.35 -12.84 9.74
C SER A 382 -25.10 -13.71 9.78
N GLY A 383 -25.28 -14.97 10.17
CA GLY A 383 -24.21 -15.97 10.17
C GLY A 383 -24.04 -16.68 8.84
N TYR A 384 -23.16 -17.67 8.81
CA TYR A 384 -22.97 -18.54 7.63
C TYR A 384 -24.19 -19.46 7.44
N ASP A 385 -24.59 -20.18 8.51
CA ASP A 385 -25.66 -21.18 8.47
C ASP A 385 -26.98 -20.69 9.09
N PHE A 386 -26.96 -19.66 9.92
CA PHE A 386 -28.08 -19.20 10.72
C PHE A 386 -28.24 -17.70 10.71
N TYR A 387 -29.50 -17.25 10.83
CA TYR A 387 -29.85 -15.88 11.22
C TYR A 387 -30.17 -15.83 12.71
N GLU A 388 -29.68 -14.82 13.41
CA GLU A 388 -30.13 -14.48 14.76
C GLU A 388 -31.56 -13.94 14.70
N VAL A 389 -32.44 -14.43 15.58
CA VAL A 389 -33.80 -13.93 15.76
C VAL A 389 -33.87 -13.07 17.01
N LEU A 390 -34.13 -11.78 16.85
CA LEU A 390 -34.28 -10.83 17.93
C LEU A 390 -35.70 -10.78 18.46
N ASP A 391 -36.69 -10.93 17.59
CA ASP A 391 -38.10 -10.85 17.93
C ASP A 391 -38.99 -11.49 16.83
N GLY A 392 -40.17 -11.98 17.21
CA GLY A 392 -41.19 -12.49 16.31
C GLY A 392 -41.28 -14.02 16.18
N LEU A 393 -40.31 -14.79 16.68
CA LEU A 393 -40.33 -16.25 16.64
C LEU A 393 -40.08 -16.82 18.07
N ALA A 394 -40.58 -18.04 18.32
CA ALA A 394 -40.37 -18.78 19.54
C ALA A 394 -39.56 -20.07 19.29
N PRO A 395 -38.82 -20.58 20.33
CA PRO A 395 -38.10 -21.84 20.19
C PRO A 395 -39.05 -22.98 19.84
N GLY A 396 -38.66 -23.83 18.89
CA GLY A 396 -39.43 -24.97 18.42
C GLY A 396 -40.43 -24.65 17.30
N GLU A 397 -40.62 -23.40 16.90
CA GLU A 397 -41.43 -23.07 15.75
C GLU A 397 -40.76 -23.50 14.45
N GLU A 398 -41.52 -23.98 13.48
CA GLU A 398 -41.05 -24.31 12.14
C GLU A 398 -41.28 -23.11 11.21
N VAL A 399 -40.27 -22.74 10.39
CA VAL A 399 -40.32 -21.63 9.45
C VAL A 399 -40.02 -22.15 8.06
N ILE A 400 -40.71 -21.63 7.05
CA ILE A 400 -40.43 -21.92 5.65
C ILE A 400 -39.17 -21.15 5.24
N LEU A 401 -38.13 -21.87 4.82
CA LEU A 401 -36.84 -21.33 4.39
C LEU A 401 -36.76 -21.00 2.90
N SER A 402 -37.67 -21.53 2.10
CA SER A 402 -37.76 -21.25 0.66
C SER A 402 -38.29 -19.87 0.39
N GLU A 403 -37.99 -19.33 -0.79
CA GLU A 403 -38.49 -18.03 -1.22
C GLU A 403 -40.01 -18.07 -1.41
N MET A 404 -40.72 -17.16 -0.77
CA MET A 404 -42.19 -17.11 -0.77
C MET A 404 -42.71 -15.81 -1.36
N LYS A 405 -41.97 -15.19 -2.33
CA LYS A 405 -42.33 -13.89 -2.94
C LYS A 405 -43.73 -13.86 -3.51
N ASP A 406 -44.13 -14.93 -4.19
CA ASP A 406 -45.46 -15.02 -4.81
C ASP A 406 -46.62 -15.05 -3.82
N TYR A 407 -46.32 -15.38 -2.55
CA TYR A 407 -47.28 -15.54 -1.46
C TYR A 407 -47.22 -14.40 -0.44
N GLN A 408 -46.34 -13.44 -0.58
CA GLN A 408 -46.14 -12.36 0.40
C GLN A 408 -47.36 -11.47 0.60
N HIS A 409 -48.27 -11.41 -0.37
CA HIS A 409 -49.54 -10.66 -0.30
C HIS A 409 -50.58 -11.35 0.59
N LEU A 410 -50.37 -12.63 0.96
CA LEU A 410 -51.28 -13.45 1.74
C LEU A 410 -50.88 -13.48 3.21
N GLU A 411 -51.85 -13.44 4.14
CA GLU A 411 -51.61 -13.60 5.54
C GLU A 411 -51.47 -15.09 5.94
N ARG A 412 -52.02 -15.98 5.12
CA ARG A 412 -52.04 -17.44 5.39
C ARG A 412 -51.99 -18.22 4.08
N VAL A 413 -51.19 -19.28 4.07
CA VAL A 413 -51.04 -20.22 2.95
C VAL A 413 -51.27 -21.65 3.47
N ASN A 414 -52.03 -22.45 2.75
CA ASN A 414 -52.28 -23.84 3.10
C ASN A 414 -51.07 -24.70 2.60
N LEU A 415 -50.68 -25.63 3.45
CA LEU A 415 -49.65 -26.63 3.14
C LEU A 415 -50.36 -27.97 2.80
N LYS A 416 -50.11 -28.52 1.64
CA LYS A 416 -50.66 -29.82 1.21
C LYS A 416 -49.59 -30.89 1.23
#